data_6ed74d185270a4413abaeb7ba27368fe
#
_entry.id   6ed74d185270a4413abaeb7ba27368fe
#
_cell.length_a   1.000
_cell.length_b   1.000
_cell.length_c   1.000
_cell.angle_alpha   90.00
_cell.angle_beta   90.00
_cell.angle_gamma   90.00
#
_symmetry.space_group_name_H-M   'P 1'
#
loop_
_entity.id
_entity.type
_entity.pdbx_description
1 polymer ?
#
loop_
_entity_poly.entity_id
_entity_poly.type
_entity_poly.pdbx_seq_one_letter_code
_entity_poly.pdbx_strand_id
1 'polypeptide(L)'
;MKTVQIAQFRRSKAMALSLKLCVFLAHVEKKQYFCSMKPINDIEIMAPVGCWESLAAAIEAGATSVYFGIEYLNMRARSSANFTTQDLHTIVQRCQEAGVKTYLTLNTVMYPEDLPLMREIVDHAKLAGLSAIIASDIAVLQYAHSTGVEVHLSTQLNIANTEALKFYAQYADVVVLARELNMEQVATIYRDIIEQDIRGPKGELIRIEMFCHGALCMAVSGKCYLSLNNLGASANRGACMQICRRGYVVKDKESDLELEVDNQYIMSPKDLKTIHFLNKMLDAGVRVLKIEGRARGPEYVKTVVECYREAVELWSKYAYSQPTNTTTHTATSTLSSANMPTEIADLWAQKITEWDERLSRVFNRGFWDGYYLGQRLGEWTHTYGSRATRKKVFAGKCTNFFKNISVAEFYLEATKEIREGDELLITGETTGAYEVVAHNIHDAKGQPRTEVQKGEYFAIKTDKIVRRGDRIFLLKVEE
;
A
#
# COMPACT_ATOMS: atom_id res chain seq x y z
N MET A 1 -46.08 17.90 52.02
CA MET A 1 -45.89 16.88 50.96
C MET A 1 -45.92 17.45 49.53
N LYS A 2 -46.79 18.38 49.15
CA LYS A 2 -46.85 18.93 47.75
C LYS A 2 -45.60 19.66 47.28
N THR A 3 -44.87 20.34 48.16
CA THR A 3 -43.69 21.17 47.80
C THR A 3 -42.44 20.33 47.44
N VAL A 4 -42.30 19.14 48.08
CA VAL A 4 -41.18 18.24 47.80
C VAL A 4 -41.36 17.51 46.44
N GLN A 5 -42.58 17.16 46.08
CA GLN A 5 -42.90 16.52 44.78
C GLN A 5 -42.65 17.47 43.59
N ILE A 6 -42.93 18.78 43.78
CA ILE A 6 -42.71 19.79 42.73
C ILE A 6 -41.20 20.00 42.53
N ALA A 7 -40.39 19.97 43.59
CA ALA A 7 -38.93 20.10 43.52
C ALA A 7 -38.27 18.90 42.82
N GLN A 8 -38.75 17.68 43.13
CA GLN A 8 -38.26 16.45 42.45
C GLN A 8 -38.64 16.42 40.95
N PHE A 9 -39.85 16.84 40.58
CA PHE A 9 -40.29 16.91 39.20
C PHE A 9 -39.53 17.98 38.41
N ARG A 10 -39.18 19.11 39.00
CA ARG A 10 -38.33 20.15 38.34
C ARG A 10 -36.90 19.67 38.19
N ARG A 11 -36.31 18.92 39.14
CA ARG A 11 -34.96 18.34 39.00
C ARG A 11 -34.92 17.24 37.94
N SER A 12 -35.93 16.38 37.80
CA SER A 12 -35.99 15.35 36.73
C SER A 12 -36.13 15.95 35.36
N LYS A 13 -36.94 17.05 35.17
CA LYS A 13 -37.03 17.78 33.90
C LYS A 13 -35.74 18.50 33.54
N ALA A 14 -35.06 19.11 34.50
CA ALA A 14 -33.78 19.79 34.26
C ALA A 14 -32.67 18.81 33.89
N MET A 15 -32.65 17.61 34.53
CA MET A 15 -31.72 16.52 34.19
C MET A 15 -32.01 15.93 32.80
N ALA A 16 -33.28 15.75 32.44
CA ALA A 16 -33.67 15.29 31.10
C ALA A 16 -33.36 16.32 30.02
N LEU A 17 -33.48 17.61 30.31
CA LEU A 17 -33.12 18.70 29.41
C LEU A 17 -31.59 18.78 29.23
N SER A 18 -30.83 18.64 30.30
CA SER A 18 -29.36 18.57 30.28
C SER A 18 -28.86 17.37 29.47
N LEU A 19 -29.44 16.18 29.67
CA LEU A 19 -29.11 14.99 28.85
C LEU A 19 -29.42 15.20 27.35
N LYS A 20 -30.58 15.81 27.03
CA LYS A 20 -30.95 16.13 25.65
C LYS A 20 -30.00 17.18 25.05
N LEU A 21 -29.55 18.14 25.84
CA LEU A 21 -28.58 19.15 25.41
C LEU A 21 -27.19 18.54 25.19
N CYS A 22 -26.73 17.65 26.09
CA CYS A 22 -25.47 16.92 25.90
C CYS A 22 -25.51 16.00 24.67
N VAL A 23 -26.61 15.28 24.44
CA VAL A 23 -26.81 14.46 23.23
C VAL A 23 -26.86 15.34 21.98
N PHE A 24 -27.50 16.50 22.04
CA PHE A 24 -27.56 17.47 20.95
C PHE A 24 -26.20 18.07 20.65
N LEU A 25 -25.42 18.48 21.68
CA LEU A 25 -24.06 19.02 21.53
C LEU A 25 -23.10 17.95 20.98
N ALA A 26 -23.15 16.72 21.50
CA ALA A 26 -22.38 15.61 20.95
C ALA A 26 -22.76 15.30 19.48
N HIS A 27 -24.03 15.49 19.10
CA HIS A 27 -24.50 15.35 17.73
C HIS A 27 -24.04 16.48 16.84
N VAL A 28 -23.96 17.71 17.37
CA VAL A 28 -23.45 18.90 16.66
C VAL A 28 -21.93 18.80 16.45
N GLU A 29 -21.18 18.35 17.47
CA GLU A 29 -19.73 18.10 17.32
C GLU A 29 -19.43 16.97 16.32
N LYS A 30 -20.21 15.89 16.35
CA LYS A 30 -20.15 14.83 15.30
C LYS A 30 -20.46 15.39 13.90
N LYS A 31 -21.45 16.30 13.77
CA LYS A 31 -21.76 16.96 12.50
C LYS A 31 -20.61 17.87 12.02
N GLN A 32 -19.98 18.63 12.91
CA GLN A 32 -18.86 19.48 12.57
C GLN A 32 -17.64 18.69 12.10
N TYR A 33 -17.38 17.50 12.69
CA TYR A 33 -16.31 16.62 12.26
C TYR A 33 -16.51 16.12 10.82
N PHE A 34 -17.75 15.77 10.42
CA PHE A 34 -18.08 15.40 9.04
C PHE A 34 -17.94 16.56 8.04
N CYS A 35 -18.24 17.80 8.44
CA CYS A 35 -18.10 18.98 7.60
C CYS A 35 -16.64 19.48 7.48
N SER A 36 -15.74 19.10 8.38
CA SER A 36 -14.35 19.59 8.41
C SER A 36 -13.35 18.68 7.69
N MET A 37 -13.73 17.48 7.29
CA MET A 37 -12.86 16.58 6.53
C MET A 37 -12.61 17.16 5.14
N LYS A 38 -11.41 17.70 4.92
CA LYS A 38 -10.91 18.04 3.58
C LYS A 38 -10.59 16.72 2.87
N PRO A 39 -11.36 16.27 1.83
CA PRO A 39 -11.30 14.93 1.30
C PRO A 39 -9.91 14.47 0.83
N ILE A 40 -9.11 15.36 0.24
CA ILE A 40 -7.80 15.00 -0.32
C ILE A 40 -6.75 14.76 0.78
N ASN A 41 -6.76 15.55 1.86
CA ASN A 41 -5.74 15.45 2.91
C ASN A 41 -5.98 14.28 3.88
N ASP A 42 -7.13 13.61 3.78
CA ASP A 42 -7.49 12.52 4.68
C ASP A 42 -7.22 11.11 4.07
N ILE A 43 -7.10 11.02 2.73
CA ILE A 43 -6.82 9.75 2.08
C ILE A 43 -5.31 9.55 1.98
N GLU A 44 -4.84 8.45 2.57
CA GLU A 44 -3.44 8.09 2.61
C GLU A 44 -3.11 6.99 1.59
N ILE A 45 -2.09 7.21 0.76
CA ILE A 45 -1.54 6.22 -0.16
C ILE A 45 -0.25 5.71 0.44
N MET A 46 -0.28 4.46 0.92
CA MET A 46 0.82 3.81 1.61
C MET A 46 1.62 2.93 0.66
N ALA A 47 2.82 3.39 0.30
CA ALA A 47 3.70 2.71 -0.64
C ALA A 47 4.62 1.68 0.03
N PRO A 48 4.85 0.51 -0.62
CA PRO A 48 5.80 -0.49 -0.14
C PRO A 48 7.23 -0.10 -0.50
N VAL A 49 8.15 -0.14 0.46
CA VAL A 49 9.55 0.20 0.23
C VAL A 49 10.44 -0.91 0.74
N GLY A 50 11.28 -1.46 -0.14
CA GLY A 50 12.23 -2.53 0.19
C GLY A 50 13.70 -2.17 -0.07
N CYS A 51 13.95 -1.02 -0.72
CA CYS A 51 15.30 -0.52 -1.02
C CYS A 51 15.24 1.00 -1.24
N TRP A 52 16.41 1.63 -1.32
CA TRP A 52 16.55 3.09 -1.50
C TRP A 52 15.93 3.60 -2.81
N GLU A 53 16.08 2.84 -3.89
CA GLU A 53 15.47 3.16 -5.18
C GLU A 53 13.94 3.19 -5.11
N SER A 54 13.36 2.22 -4.38
CA SER A 54 11.90 2.17 -4.16
C SER A 54 11.42 3.31 -3.25
N LEU A 55 12.23 3.72 -2.27
CA LEU A 55 11.93 4.88 -1.41
C LEU A 55 11.90 6.17 -2.25
N ALA A 56 12.93 6.41 -3.05
CA ALA A 56 12.99 7.59 -3.93
C ALA A 56 11.81 7.58 -4.93
N ALA A 57 11.51 6.43 -5.52
CA ALA A 57 10.38 6.28 -6.46
C ALA A 57 9.03 6.53 -5.79
N ALA A 58 8.81 6.05 -4.55
CA ALA A 58 7.57 6.28 -3.80
C ALA A 58 7.36 7.76 -3.47
N ILE A 59 8.41 8.44 -3.01
CA ILE A 59 8.37 9.88 -2.70
C ILE A 59 8.05 10.69 -3.96
N GLU A 60 8.76 10.42 -5.05
CA GLU A 60 8.56 11.10 -6.34
C GLU A 60 7.16 10.89 -6.90
N ALA A 61 6.63 9.68 -6.81
CA ALA A 61 5.28 9.35 -7.27
C ALA A 61 4.16 10.01 -6.44
N GLY A 62 4.50 10.61 -5.30
CA GLY A 62 3.55 11.30 -4.42
C GLY A 62 2.84 10.38 -3.43
N ALA A 63 3.51 9.32 -2.96
CA ALA A 63 3.04 8.57 -1.81
C ALA A 63 2.93 9.50 -0.60
N THR A 64 1.88 9.34 0.20
CA THR A 64 1.70 10.12 1.45
C THR A 64 2.31 9.42 2.64
N SER A 65 2.54 8.12 2.51
CA SER A 65 3.29 7.32 3.49
C SER A 65 4.03 6.17 2.82
N VAL A 66 5.06 5.69 3.50
CA VAL A 66 5.83 4.50 3.11
C VAL A 66 5.88 3.50 4.25
N TYR A 67 5.86 2.21 3.91
CA TYR A 67 6.10 1.17 4.91
C TYR A 67 7.24 0.25 4.48
N PHE A 68 8.06 -0.12 5.43
CA PHE A 68 9.28 -0.91 5.20
C PHE A 68 9.56 -1.85 6.38
N GLY A 69 10.53 -2.74 6.19
CA GLY A 69 11.06 -3.60 7.24
C GLY A 69 12.56 -3.35 7.42
N ILE A 70 13.04 -3.63 8.61
CA ILE A 70 14.45 -3.83 8.88
C ILE A 70 14.79 -5.33 8.92
N GLU A 71 16.03 -5.69 9.10
CA GLU A 71 16.56 -7.07 8.98
C GLU A 71 15.78 -8.16 9.70
N TYR A 72 15.11 -7.84 10.83
CA TYR A 72 14.49 -8.79 11.74
C TYR A 72 13.01 -8.48 12.01
N LEU A 73 12.31 -9.48 12.56
CA LEU A 73 10.98 -9.38 13.16
C LEU A 73 9.89 -8.78 12.26
N ASN A 74 10.01 -8.93 10.93
CA ASN A 74 8.98 -8.54 9.98
C ASN A 74 8.64 -9.69 9.00
N MET A 75 7.42 -9.68 8.46
CA MET A 75 6.87 -10.77 7.61
C MET A 75 7.63 -10.99 6.29
N ARG A 76 8.58 -10.14 5.94
CA ARG A 76 9.41 -10.21 4.74
C ARG A 76 10.91 -10.29 5.06
N ALA A 77 11.28 -10.58 6.30
CA ALA A 77 12.67 -10.59 6.75
C ALA A 77 13.60 -11.44 5.86
N ARG A 78 13.10 -12.55 5.28
CA ARG A 78 13.86 -13.45 4.39
C ARG A 78 13.43 -13.40 2.92
N SER A 79 12.45 -12.59 2.55
CA SER A 79 11.88 -12.59 1.19
C SER A 79 11.94 -11.25 0.46
N SER A 80 12.53 -10.23 1.06
CA SER A 80 12.82 -8.94 0.43
C SER A 80 14.17 -8.43 0.92
N ALA A 81 14.79 -7.53 0.17
CA ALA A 81 15.81 -6.66 0.73
C ALA A 81 15.18 -5.86 1.89
N ASN A 82 15.91 -5.69 2.97
CA ASN A 82 15.45 -4.93 4.13
C ASN A 82 16.51 -3.87 4.44
N PHE A 83 16.07 -2.78 5.04
CA PHE A 83 16.95 -1.79 5.61
C PHE A 83 17.58 -2.31 6.90
N THR A 84 18.58 -1.59 7.38
CA THR A 84 19.21 -1.84 8.68
C THR A 84 18.63 -0.88 9.72
N THR A 85 18.89 -1.13 10.99
CA THR A 85 18.52 -0.20 12.07
C THR A 85 19.21 1.17 11.90
N GLN A 86 20.44 1.19 11.35
CA GLN A 86 21.17 2.43 11.06
C GLN A 86 20.52 3.29 9.98
N ASP A 87 19.77 2.67 9.05
CA ASP A 87 19.10 3.38 7.96
C ASP A 87 17.88 4.18 8.44
N LEU A 88 17.30 3.84 9.61
CA LEU A 88 16.05 4.44 10.12
C LEU A 88 16.07 5.96 10.13
N HIS A 89 17.13 6.56 10.67
CA HIS A 89 17.24 8.01 10.75
C HIS A 89 17.24 8.66 9.35
N THR A 90 18.00 8.09 8.41
CA THR A 90 18.10 8.61 7.04
C THR A 90 16.77 8.45 6.28
N ILE A 91 16.05 7.34 6.48
CA ILE A 91 14.73 7.12 5.88
C ILE A 91 13.74 8.17 6.40
N VAL A 92 13.68 8.32 7.73
CA VAL A 92 12.77 9.29 8.38
C VAL A 92 13.08 10.71 7.92
N GLN A 93 14.35 11.12 7.88
CA GLN A 93 14.74 12.44 7.42
C GLN A 93 14.29 12.69 5.97
N ARG A 94 14.61 11.80 5.03
CA ARG A 94 14.22 11.93 3.61
C ARG A 94 12.69 12.02 3.44
N CYS A 95 11.96 11.23 4.22
CA CYS A 95 10.50 11.26 4.18
C CYS A 95 9.91 12.54 4.79
N GLN A 96 10.44 13.01 5.92
CA GLN A 96 10.01 14.27 6.56
C GLN A 96 10.25 15.47 5.66
N GLU A 97 11.41 15.56 5.00
CA GLU A 97 11.72 16.61 4.01
C GLU A 97 10.69 16.64 2.85
N ALA A 98 10.11 15.49 2.51
CA ALA A 98 9.08 15.32 1.48
C ALA A 98 7.63 15.38 2.02
N GLY A 99 7.42 15.50 3.33
CA GLY A 99 6.09 15.46 3.95
C GLY A 99 5.45 14.07 3.93
N VAL A 100 6.24 12.99 3.86
CA VAL A 100 5.80 11.60 3.77
C VAL A 100 5.93 10.93 5.13
N LYS A 101 4.88 10.23 5.59
CA LYS A 101 4.90 9.45 6.84
C LYS A 101 5.68 8.16 6.68
N THR A 102 6.25 7.66 7.78
CA THR A 102 7.10 6.47 7.80
C THR A 102 6.54 5.41 8.74
N TYR A 103 6.39 4.16 8.26
CA TYR A 103 5.86 3.06 9.04
C TYR A 103 6.79 1.85 9.02
N LEU A 104 7.24 1.44 10.20
CA LEU A 104 8.08 0.25 10.36
C LEU A 104 7.22 -0.99 10.59
N THR A 105 7.43 -2.04 9.81
CA THR A 105 6.78 -3.34 10.06
C THR A 105 7.53 -4.12 11.14
N LEU A 106 6.84 -4.40 12.25
CA LEU A 106 7.28 -5.24 13.37
C LEU A 106 6.15 -6.23 13.68
N ASN A 107 5.82 -7.05 12.68
CA ASN A 107 4.55 -7.76 12.60
C ASN A 107 4.67 -9.28 12.50
N THR A 108 5.78 -9.85 12.96
CA THR A 108 5.91 -11.30 13.19
C THR A 108 5.33 -11.69 14.54
N VAL A 109 5.05 -12.98 14.73
CA VAL A 109 4.81 -13.55 16.06
C VAL A 109 6.11 -13.45 16.86
N MET A 110 6.04 -13.00 18.12
CA MET A 110 7.19 -12.87 19.02
C MET A 110 7.37 -14.10 19.88
N TYR A 111 8.61 -14.58 19.99
CA TYR A 111 9.00 -15.60 20.94
C TYR A 111 9.68 -14.94 22.14
N PRO A 112 9.82 -15.64 23.29
CA PRO A 112 10.44 -15.04 24.48
C PRO A 112 11.83 -14.42 24.21
N GLU A 113 12.64 -15.05 23.36
CA GLU A 113 13.98 -14.61 22.97
C GLU A 113 13.98 -13.35 22.08
N ASP A 114 12.87 -13.06 21.41
CA ASP A 114 12.75 -11.86 20.56
C ASP A 114 12.47 -10.58 21.34
N LEU A 115 11.91 -10.70 22.56
CA LEU A 115 11.40 -9.55 23.32
C LEU A 115 12.45 -8.47 23.60
N PRO A 116 13.71 -8.79 23.94
CA PRO A 116 14.75 -7.76 24.10
C PRO A 116 15.00 -6.97 22.81
N LEU A 117 15.20 -7.67 21.68
CA LEU A 117 15.40 -7.05 20.36
C LEU A 117 14.18 -6.25 19.90
N MET A 118 12.98 -6.76 20.15
CA MET A 118 11.74 -6.05 19.84
C MET A 118 11.67 -4.70 20.54
N ARG A 119 12.01 -4.64 21.83
CA ARG A 119 12.03 -3.38 22.60
C ARG A 119 13.07 -2.41 22.05
N GLU A 120 14.28 -2.90 21.79
CA GLU A 120 15.35 -2.10 21.17
C GLU A 120 14.91 -1.48 19.85
N ILE A 121 14.24 -2.25 18.97
CA ILE A 121 13.71 -1.76 17.69
C ILE A 121 12.65 -0.66 17.90
N VAL A 122 11.72 -0.85 18.83
CA VAL A 122 10.69 0.17 19.16
C VAL A 122 11.33 1.46 19.67
N ASP A 123 12.32 1.34 20.56
CA ASP A 123 13.04 2.49 21.12
C ASP A 123 13.81 3.25 20.03
N HIS A 124 14.52 2.55 19.13
CA HIS A 124 15.20 3.16 17.99
C HIS A 124 14.22 3.83 17.03
N ALA A 125 13.06 3.21 16.76
CA ALA A 125 12.01 3.79 15.94
C ALA A 125 11.50 5.12 16.52
N LYS A 126 11.28 5.15 17.84
CA LYS A 126 10.89 6.36 18.57
C LYS A 126 11.97 7.45 18.47
N LEU A 127 13.23 7.09 18.73
CA LEU A 127 14.37 8.04 18.68
C LEU A 127 14.58 8.61 17.26
N ALA A 128 14.35 7.80 16.23
CA ALA A 128 14.44 8.25 14.85
C ALA A 128 13.27 9.16 14.43
N GLY A 129 12.21 9.28 15.25
CA GLY A 129 11.02 10.08 14.92
C GLY A 129 10.11 9.41 13.88
N LEU A 130 10.03 8.07 13.91
CA LEU A 130 9.16 7.31 13.01
C LEU A 130 7.69 7.64 13.28
N SER A 131 6.86 7.65 12.23
CA SER A 131 5.44 8.02 12.38
C SER A 131 4.63 6.94 13.10
N ALA A 132 4.82 5.66 12.79
CA ALA A 132 4.15 4.54 13.45
C ALA A 132 4.84 3.19 13.25
N ILE A 133 4.44 2.20 14.05
CA ILE A 133 4.83 0.79 13.91
C ILE A 133 3.62 -0.03 13.47
N ILE A 134 3.78 -0.88 12.45
CA ILE A 134 2.77 -1.83 12.00
C ILE A 134 3.00 -3.16 12.75
N ALA A 135 2.08 -3.53 13.63
CA ALA A 135 2.23 -4.66 14.54
C ALA A 135 1.02 -5.59 14.57
N SER A 136 1.24 -6.83 15.02
CA SER A 136 0.20 -7.85 15.23
C SER A 136 0.35 -8.61 16.55
N ASP A 137 1.54 -8.68 17.10
CA ASP A 137 1.80 -9.36 18.36
C ASP A 137 1.48 -8.44 19.54
N ILE A 138 0.79 -8.98 20.55
CA ILE A 138 0.37 -8.22 21.74
C ILE A 138 1.56 -7.62 22.50
N ALA A 139 2.70 -8.30 22.55
CA ALA A 139 3.88 -7.76 23.22
C ALA A 139 4.39 -6.48 22.53
N VAL A 140 4.33 -6.42 21.19
CA VAL A 140 4.67 -5.22 20.43
C VAL A 140 3.65 -4.12 20.66
N LEU A 141 2.33 -4.45 20.59
CA LEU A 141 1.25 -3.48 20.79
C LEU A 141 1.36 -2.80 22.15
N GLN A 142 1.52 -3.59 23.21
CA GLN A 142 1.64 -3.09 24.58
C GLN A 142 2.89 -2.24 24.78
N TYR A 143 4.04 -2.69 24.29
CA TYR A 143 5.29 -1.96 24.47
C TYR A 143 5.31 -0.66 23.68
N ALA A 144 4.93 -0.67 22.40
CA ALA A 144 4.84 0.53 21.58
C ALA A 144 3.85 1.55 22.18
N HIS A 145 2.67 1.10 22.63
CA HIS A 145 1.70 1.95 23.31
C HIS A 145 2.28 2.56 24.60
N SER A 146 2.96 1.76 25.44
CA SER A 146 3.55 2.24 26.69
C SER A 146 4.67 3.27 26.48
N THR A 147 5.34 3.22 25.34
CA THR A 147 6.38 4.19 24.97
C THR A 147 5.83 5.41 24.24
N GLY A 148 4.54 5.42 23.91
CA GLY A 148 3.88 6.51 23.17
C GLY A 148 4.17 6.51 21.67
N VAL A 149 4.62 5.39 21.10
CA VAL A 149 4.77 5.21 19.65
C VAL A 149 3.41 4.82 19.07
N GLU A 150 3.00 5.50 18.01
CA GLU A 150 1.76 5.18 17.29
C GLU A 150 1.80 3.76 16.70
N VAL A 151 0.68 3.06 16.77
CA VAL A 151 0.55 1.71 16.25
C VAL A 151 -0.54 1.65 15.19
N HIS A 152 -0.20 1.00 14.06
CA HIS A 152 -1.15 0.50 13.08
C HIS A 152 -1.31 -1.01 13.24
N LEU A 153 -2.52 -1.50 13.29
CA LEU A 153 -2.75 -2.95 13.38
C LEU A 153 -2.46 -3.61 12.04
N SER A 154 -1.74 -4.71 12.09
CA SER A 154 -1.40 -5.47 10.89
C SER A 154 -2.53 -6.41 10.46
N THR A 155 -2.60 -6.71 9.16
CA THR A 155 -3.58 -7.62 8.57
C THR A 155 -3.58 -9.03 9.19
N GLN A 156 -2.49 -9.46 9.85
CA GLN A 156 -2.41 -10.76 10.53
C GLN A 156 -3.38 -10.90 11.71
N LEU A 157 -3.92 -9.81 12.24
CA LEU A 157 -4.96 -9.85 13.26
C LEU A 157 -6.32 -10.25 12.70
N ASN A 158 -6.50 -10.17 11.38
CA ASN A 158 -7.71 -10.60 10.67
C ASN A 158 -8.99 -9.96 11.24
N ILE A 159 -8.94 -8.65 11.50
CA ILE A 159 -10.07 -7.91 12.07
C ILE A 159 -11.17 -7.84 11.02
N ALA A 160 -12.34 -8.42 11.35
CA ALA A 160 -13.44 -8.60 10.41
C ALA A 160 -14.81 -8.16 10.97
N ASN A 161 -14.84 -7.55 12.16
CA ASN A 161 -16.05 -7.05 12.80
C ASN A 161 -15.73 -5.92 13.79
N THR A 162 -16.78 -5.20 14.17
CA THR A 162 -16.69 -4.04 15.05
C THR A 162 -16.22 -4.39 16.47
N GLU A 163 -16.58 -5.56 17.00
CA GLU A 163 -16.18 -5.94 18.36
C GLU A 163 -14.68 -6.23 18.47
N ALA A 164 -14.10 -6.93 17.46
CA ALA A 164 -12.67 -7.10 17.40
C ALA A 164 -11.93 -5.75 17.22
N LEU A 165 -12.50 -4.86 16.39
CA LEU A 165 -11.96 -3.51 16.18
C LEU A 165 -11.94 -2.72 17.50
N LYS A 166 -13.03 -2.70 18.27
CA LYS A 166 -13.11 -2.04 19.57
C LYS A 166 -12.06 -2.53 20.55
N PHE A 167 -11.86 -3.86 20.60
CA PHE A 167 -10.84 -4.43 21.48
C PHE A 167 -9.45 -3.88 21.17
N TYR A 168 -9.10 -3.79 19.89
CA TYR A 168 -7.78 -3.32 19.49
C TYR A 168 -7.65 -1.78 19.43
N ALA A 169 -8.74 -1.03 19.40
CA ALA A 169 -8.76 0.43 19.38
C ALA A 169 -8.02 1.05 20.57
N GLN A 170 -7.91 0.34 21.70
CA GLN A 170 -7.11 0.79 22.83
C GLN A 170 -5.60 0.90 22.56
N TYR A 171 -5.09 0.25 21.51
CA TYR A 171 -3.66 0.22 21.18
C TYR A 171 -3.31 0.96 19.89
N ALA A 172 -4.27 1.22 18.99
CA ALA A 172 -3.96 1.68 17.67
C ALA A 172 -4.98 2.69 17.12
N ASP A 173 -4.52 3.61 16.31
CA ASP A 173 -5.34 4.62 15.64
C ASP A 173 -5.74 4.23 14.21
N VAL A 174 -5.07 3.22 13.63
CA VAL A 174 -5.34 2.69 12.29
C VAL A 174 -5.46 1.18 12.33
N VAL A 175 -6.51 0.66 11.71
CA VAL A 175 -6.84 -0.77 11.69
C VAL A 175 -6.86 -1.29 10.28
N VAL A 176 -6.02 -2.31 9.99
CA VAL A 176 -6.09 -3.05 8.72
C VAL A 176 -7.18 -4.11 8.83
N LEU A 177 -8.23 -3.96 8.05
CA LEU A 177 -9.30 -4.96 7.98
C LEU A 177 -8.87 -6.21 7.21
N ALA A 178 -9.54 -7.34 7.52
CA ALA A 178 -9.35 -8.60 6.82
C ALA A 178 -9.66 -8.45 5.32
N ARG A 179 -8.88 -9.12 4.47
CA ARG A 179 -9.00 -9.04 3.01
C ARG A 179 -10.18 -9.83 2.43
N GLU A 180 -10.81 -10.63 3.26
CA GLU A 180 -11.98 -11.45 2.94
C GLU A 180 -13.31 -10.69 3.03
N LEU A 181 -13.31 -9.46 3.57
CA LEU A 181 -14.49 -8.61 3.69
C LEU A 181 -14.89 -8.01 2.34
N ASN A 182 -16.21 -7.94 2.10
CA ASN A 182 -16.75 -7.14 1.01
C ASN A 182 -16.99 -5.68 1.44
N MET A 183 -17.24 -4.80 0.48
CA MET A 183 -17.39 -3.36 0.76
C MET A 183 -18.61 -3.01 1.60
N GLU A 184 -19.68 -3.82 1.59
CA GLU A 184 -20.84 -3.61 2.45
C GLU A 184 -20.51 -3.88 3.92
N GLN A 185 -19.73 -4.93 4.19
CA GLN A 185 -19.23 -5.24 5.53
C GLN A 185 -18.29 -4.15 6.02
N VAL A 186 -17.39 -3.65 5.17
CA VAL A 186 -16.49 -2.53 5.48
C VAL A 186 -17.29 -1.26 5.81
N ALA A 187 -18.29 -0.92 5.00
CA ALA A 187 -19.16 0.23 5.22
C ALA A 187 -19.94 0.11 6.55
N THR A 188 -20.34 -1.11 6.92
CA THR A 188 -21.01 -1.37 8.21
C THR A 188 -20.06 -1.09 9.37
N ILE A 189 -18.82 -1.60 9.32
CA ILE A 189 -17.80 -1.35 10.35
C ILE A 189 -17.50 0.17 10.45
N TYR A 190 -17.38 0.85 9.31
CA TYR A 190 -17.14 2.30 9.29
C TYR A 190 -18.29 3.10 9.91
N ARG A 191 -19.54 2.74 9.62
CA ARG A 191 -20.72 3.33 10.27
C ARG A 191 -20.68 3.12 11.78
N ASP A 192 -20.37 1.90 12.22
CA ASP A 192 -20.27 1.58 13.66
C ASP A 192 -19.17 2.39 14.36
N ILE A 193 -18.03 2.63 13.70
CA ILE A 193 -16.95 3.48 14.24
C ILE A 193 -17.52 4.87 14.56
N ILE A 194 -18.32 5.42 13.67
CA ILE A 194 -18.90 6.77 13.83
C ILE A 194 -20.01 6.78 14.86
N GLU A 195 -20.99 5.85 14.76
CA GLU A 195 -22.17 5.82 15.63
C GLU A 195 -21.81 5.51 17.09
N GLN A 196 -20.81 4.64 17.30
CA GLN A 196 -20.37 4.23 18.61
C GLN A 196 -19.18 5.05 19.14
N ASP A 197 -18.72 6.04 18.38
CA ASP A 197 -17.59 6.93 18.71
C ASP A 197 -16.31 6.16 19.08
N ILE A 198 -15.92 5.18 18.24
CA ILE A 198 -14.77 4.32 18.53
C ILE A 198 -13.48 5.06 18.19
N ARG A 199 -12.71 5.38 19.24
CA ARG A 199 -11.49 6.19 19.13
C ARG A 199 -10.24 5.40 19.48
N GLY A 200 -9.13 5.77 18.84
CA GLY A 200 -7.80 5.27 19.17
C GLY A 200 -7.11 6.05 20.29
N PRO A 201 -5.86 5.72 20.62
CA PRO A 201 -5.08 6.36 21.69
C PRO A 201 -4.91 7.88 21.53
N LYS A 202 -4.93 8.41 20.32
CA LYS A 202 -4.88 9.85 20.03
C LYS A 202 -6.19 10.60 20.30
N GLY A 203 -7.27 9.87 20.63
CA GLY A 203 -8.59 10.44 20.80
C GLY A 203 -9.33 10.75 19.49
N GLU A 204 -8.78 10.36 18.35
CA GLU A 204 -9.41 10.45 17.03
C GLU A 204 -10.19 9.18 16.70
N LEU A 205 -11.18 9.28 15.80
CA LEU A 205 -11.88 8.10 15.29
C LEU A 205 -10.90 7.16 14.59
N ILE A 206 -11.08 5.85 14.83
CA ILE A 206 -10.26 4.82 14.17
C ILE A 206 -10.35 4.95 12.65
N ARG A 207 -9.21 4.91 11.98
CA ARG A 207 -9.10 4.93 10.53
C ARG A 207 -9.01 3.51 9.97
N ILE A 208 -9.73 3.25 8.88
CA ILE A 208 -9.70 1.97 8.17
C ILE A 208 -8.60 1.98 7.13
N GLU A 209 -7.70 1.00 7.21
CA GLU A 209 -6.71 0.66 6.21
C GLU A 209 -7.10 -0.62 5.47
N MET A 210 -6.99 -0.63 4.14
CA MET A 210 -7.17 -1.83 3.33
C MET A 210 -6.13 -1.91 2.21
N PHE A 211 -5.78 -3.14 1.83
CA PHE A 211 -4.97 -3.32 0.62
C PHE A 211 -5.77 -2.90 -0.61
N CYS A 212 -5.14 -2.14 -1.50
CA CYS A 212 -5.75 -1.69 -2.75
C CYS A 212 -5.10 -2.31 -4.00
N HIS A 213 -3.85 -2.77 -3.90
CA HIS A 213 -3.13 -3.32 -5.05
C HIS A 213 -2.06 -4.33 -4.63
N GLY A 214 -1.79 -5.31 -5.52
CA GLY A 214 -0.64 -6.20 -5.44
C GLY A 214 -0.96 -7.60 -4.92
N ALA A 215 0.07 -8.33 -4.51
CA ALA A 215 -0.03 -9.76 -4.23
C ALA A 215 -1.06 -10.11 -3.16
N LEU A 216 -1.97 -11.03 -3.50
CA LEU A 216 -2.90 -11.64 -2.55
C LEU A 216 -2.32 -12.96 -2.03
N CYS A 217 -2.58 -13.26 -0.75
CA CYS A 217 -2.23 -14.55 -0.16
C CYS A 217 -3.38 -15.55 -0.36
N MET A 218 -3.07 -16.81 -0.65
CA MET A 218 -4.08 -17.87 -0.71
C MET A 218 -4.65 -18.23 0.66
N ALA A 219 -3.87 -18.00 1.72
CA ALA A 219 -4.25 -18.29 3.10
C ALA A 219 -4.74 -17.02 3.81
N VAL A 220 -5.56 -17.20 4.83
CA VAL A 220 -5.85 -16.17 5.81
C VAL A 220 -4.52 -15.59 6.34
N SER A 221 -4.43 -14.28 6.41
CA SER A 221 -3.17 -13.58 6.72
C SER A 221 -2.57 -14.06 8.03
N GLY A 222 -1.28 -14.46 7.98
CA GLY A 222 -0.55 -14.97 9.14
C GLY A 222 -0.90 -16.40 9.56
N LYS A 223 -1.74 -17.15 8.84
CA LYS A 223 -2.19 -18.50 9.23
C LYS A 223 -1.68 -19.61 8.27
N CYS A 224 -0.67 -19.32 7.45
CA CYS A 224 -0.16 -20.28 6.47
C CYS A 224 0.94 -21.19 7.02
N TYR A 225 0.76 -22.50 6.90
CA TYR A 225 1.72 -23.53 7.30
C TYR A 225 2.54 -24.12 6.15
N LEU A 226 2.29 -23.75 4.90
CA LEU A 226 2.95 -24.37 3.75
C LEU A 226 4.48 -24.34 3.82
N SER A 227 5.06 -23.18 4.09
CA SER A 227 6.53 -23.04 4.19
C SER A 227 7.09 -23.74 5.41
N LEU A 228 6.37 -23.72 6.54
CA LEU A 228 6.79 -24.40 7.77
C LEU A 228 6.78 -25.92 7.59
N ASN A 229 5.70 -26.46 7.06
CA ASN A 229 5.55 -27.92 6.88
C ASN A 229 6.54 -28.50 5.87
N ASN A 230 6.84 -27.77 4.78
CA ASN A 230 7.68 -28.31 3.71
C ASN A 230 9.18 -27.99 3.88
N LEU A 231 9.53 -26.89 4.54
CA LEU A 231 10.89 -26.35 4.56
C LEU A 231 11.36 -25.95 5.96
N GLY A 232 10.58 -26.20 7.01
CA GLY A 232 10.89 -25.73 8.36
C GLY A 232 10.94 -24.19 8.50
N ALA A 233 10.36 -23.47 7.53
CA ALA A 233 10.46 -22.00 7.43
C ALA A 233 9.10 -21.35 7.71
N SER A 234 8.90 -20.78 8.91
CA SER A 234 7.62 -20.19 9.31
C SER A 234 7.35 -18.88 8.60
N ALA A 235 6.23 -18.80 7.86
CA ALA A 235 5.78 -17.57 7.24
C ALA A 235 5.48 -16.48 8.29
N ASN A 236 4.93 -16.85 9.47
CA ASN A 236 4.66 -15.91 10.57
C ASN A 236 5.93 -15.37 11.25
N ARG A 237 7.07 -15.97 10.94
CA ARG A 237 8.40 -15.55 11.40
C ARG A 237 9.23 -14.90 10.27
N GLY A 238 8.57 -14.40 9.23
CA GLY A 238 9.22 -13.71 8.11
C GLY A 238 9.83 -14.61 7.05
N ALA A 239 9.64 -15.93 7.12
CA ALA A 239 10.24 -16.91 6.22
C ALA A 239 9.21 -17.56 5.26
N CYS A 240 8.39 -16.74 4.59
CA CYS A 240 7.48 -17.22 3.55
C CYS A 240 8.27 -17.53 2.27
N MET A 241 8.38 -18.82 1.92
CA MET A 241 9.11 -19.30 0.73
C MET A 241 8.23 -19.35 -0.53
N GLN A 242 7.02 -18.80 -0.47
CA GLN A 242 6.07 -18.70 -1.58
C GLN A 242 5.80 -20.04 -2.31
N ILE A 243 5.75 -21.14 -1.58
CA ILE A 243 5.51 -22.48 -2.15
C ILE A 243 4.20 -22.52 -2.94
N CYS A 244 3.16 -21.81 -2.48
CA CYS A 244 1.88 -21.69 -3.20
C CYS A 244 1.99 -21.10 -4.62
N ARG A 245 3.14 -20.54 -4.99
CA ARG A 245 3.38 -19.93 -6.33
C ARG A 245 4.03 -20.91 -7.31
N ARG A 246 4.25 -22.16 -6.92
CA ARG A 246 4.79 -23.23 -7.77
C ARG A 246 3.67 -23.94 -8.53
N GLY A 247 4.01 -24.62 -9.63
CA GLY A 247 3.13 -25.57 -10.29
C GLY A 247 3.01 -26.86 -9.48
N TYR A 248 1.87 -27.52 -9.53
CA TYR A 248 1.57 -28.76 -8.83
C TYR A 248 0.94 -29.77 -9.78
N VAL A 249 1.22 -31.06 -9.52
CA VAL A 249 0.52 -32.18 -10.10
C VAL A 249 -0.34 -32.81 -9.01
N VAL A 250 -1.61 -33.09 -9.33
CA VAL A 250 -2.53 -33.77 -8.43
C VAL A 250 -2.62 -35.22 -8.87
N LYS A 251 -2.18 -36.16 -8.01
CA LYS A 251 -2.22 -37.59 -8.25
C LYS A 251 -3.19 -38.27 -7.28
N ASP A 252 -4.09 -39.08 -7.82
CA ASP A 252 -4.93 -39.94 -7.03
C ASP A 252 -4.08 -41.02 -6.35
N LYS A 253 -4.35 -41.29 -5.05
CA LYS A 253 -3.57 -42.28 -4.28
C LYS A 253 -4.02 -43.74 -4.48
N GLU A 254 -5.26 -43.93 -4.91
CA GLU A 254 -5.88 -45.25 -5.04
C GLU A 254 -5.79 -45.78 -6.48
N SER A 255 -5.65 -44.88 -7.43
CA SER A 255 -5.40 -45.18 -8.83
C SER A 255 -4.15 -44.42 -9.29
N ASP A 256 -3.41 -44.91 -10.25
CA ASP A 256 -2.26 -44.22 -10.85
C ASP A 256 -2.71 -43.07 -11.78
N LEU A 257 -3.97 -42.62 -11.67
CA LEU A 257 -4.52 -41.54 -12.45
C LEU A 257 -3.92 -40.20 -11.99
N GLU A 258 -3.16 -39.54 -12.86
CA GLU A 258 -2.76 -38.16 -12.69
C GLU A 258 -3.85 -37.27 -13.26
N LEU A 259 -4.43 -36.41 -12.41
CA LEU A 259 -5.37 -35.42 -12.87
C LEU A 259 -4.60 -34.30 -13.55
N GLU A 260 -4.74 -34.18 -14.86
CA GLU A 260 -4.26 -33.04 -15.59
C GLU A 260 -5.20 -31.86 -15.25
N VAL A 261 -4.74 -31.01 -14.37
CA VAL A 261 -5.50 -29.79 -14.00
C VAL A 261 -5.16 -28.73 -15.04
N ASP A 262 -6.15 -28.14 -15.69
CA ASP A 262 -5.99 -27.09 -16.69
C ASP A 262 -5.12 -25.93 -16.23
N ASN A 263 -4.96 -25.75 -14.90
CA ASN A 263 -4.09 -24.78 -14.29
C ASN A 263 -3.20 -25.38 -13.20
N GLN A 264 -1.90 -25.59 -13.50
CA GLN A 264 -0.92 -26.08 -12.51
C GLN A 264 -0.75 -25.18 -11.30
N TYR A 265 -1.14 -23.92 -11.37
CA TYR A 265 -0.96 -22.93 -10.29
C TYR A 265 -2.19 -22.82 -9.38
N ILE A 266 -2.74 -23.94 -8.98
CA ILE A 266 -3.98 -24.09 -8.22
C ILE A 266 -4.02 -23.36 -6.87
N MET A 267 -2.86 -22.93 -6.34
CA MET A 267 -2.74 -22.17 -5.10
C MET A 267 -2.14 -20.77 -5.28
N SER A 268 -1.98 -20.31 -6.53
CA SER A 268 -1.37 -19.01 -6.82
C SER A 268 -2.42 -17.97 -7.21
N PRO A 269 -2.98 -17.19 -6.24
CA PRO A 269 -3.98 -16.19 -6.59
C PRO A 269 -3.39 -15.11 -7.51
N LYS A 270 -4.23 -14.57 -8.39
CA LYS A 270 -3.96 -13.33 -9.12
C LYS A 270 -3.72 -12.18 -8.14
N ASP A 271 -3.13 -11.12 -8.61
CA ASP A 271 -2.87 -9.93 -7.80
C ASP A 271 -4.13 -9.07 -7.68
N LEU A 272 -4.37 -8.51 -6.50
CA LEU A 272 -5.46 -7.59 -6.23
C LEU A 272 -5.29 -6.30 -7.06
N LYS A 273 -6.37 -5.83 -7.68
CA LYS A 273 -6.45 -4.53 -8.33
C LYS A 273 -7.81 -3.91 -8.08
N THR A 274 -7.85 -2.78 -7.39
CA THR A 274 -9.11 -2.14 -6.98
C THR A 274 -9.39 -0.81 -7.66
N ILE A 275 -8.50 -0.34 -8.54
CA ILE A 275 -8.54 1.01 -9.09
C ILE A 275 -9.87 1.32 -9.81
N HIS A 276 -10.46 0.34 -10.47
CA HIS A 276 -11.73 0.49 -11.22
C HIS A 276 -12.97 0.61 -10.31
N PHE A 277 -12.85 0.22 -9.03
CA PHE A 277 -13.89 0.43 -8.02
C PHE A 277 -13.38 1.14 -6.77
N LEU A 278 -12.29 1.90 -6.88
CA LEU A 278 -11.68 2.63 -5.77
C LEU A 278 -12.68 3.58 -5.09
N ASN A 279 -13.55 4.20 -5.88
CA ASN A 279 -14.65 5.01 -5.38
C ASN A 279 -15.50 4.26 -4.33
N LYS A 280 -15.84 2.97 -4.56
CA LYS A 280 -16.59 2.15 -3.59
C LYS A 280 -15.82 1.91 -2.30
N MET A 281 -14.50 1.76 -2.37
CA MET A 281 -13.67 1.63 -1.16
C MET A 281 -13.70 2.92 -0.34
N LEU A 282 -13.56 4.07 -0.99
CA LEU A 282 -13.57 5.37 -0.34
C LEU A 282 -14.96 5.71 0.25
N ASP A 283 -16.02 5.35 -0.47
CA ASP A 283 -17.42 5.46 0.00
C ASP A 283 -17.66 4.56 1.22
N ALA A 284 -17.07 3.37 1.27
CA ALA A 284 -17.14 2.45 2.41
C ALA A 284 -16.31 2.89 3.63
N GLY A 285 -15.63 4.03 3.56
CA GLY A 285 -14.88 4.60 4.69
C GLY A 285 -13.40 4.22 4.76
N VAL A 286 -12.84 3.58 3.73
CA VAL A 286 -11.39 3.32 3.67
C VAL A 286 -10.65 4.66 3.53
N ARG A 287 -9.66 4.89 4.40
CA ARG A 287 -8.87 6.14 4.41
C ARG A 287 -7.38 5.91 4.24
N VAL A 288 -6.91 4.67 4.37
CA VAL A 288 -5.52 4.31 4.10
C VAL A 288 -5.50 3.21 3.04
N LEU A 289 -4.98 3.54 1.87
CA LEU A 289 -4.86 2.66 0.71
C LEU A 289 -3.47 2.04 0.70
N LYS A 290 -3.39 0.76 1.05
CA LYS A 290 -2.11 0.05 1.13
C LYS A 290 -1.77 -0.70 -0.14
N ILE A 291 -0.60 -0.44 -0.69
CA ILE A 291 -0.05 -1.16 -1.83
C ILE A 291 0.86 -2.30 -1.32
N GLU A 292 0.61 -3.55 -1.75
CA GLU A 292 1.53 -4.66 -1.45
C GLU A 292 2.62 -4.75 -2.50
N GLY A 293 3.89 -4.88 -2.06
CA GLY A 293 4.98 -5.00 -3.02
C GLY A 293 6.39 -4.68 -2.52
N ARG A 294 6.77 -4.90 -1.24
CA ARG A 294 8.13 -4.60 -0.72
C ARG A 294 9.28 -5.28 -1.47
N ALA A 295 9.01 -6.41 -2.10
CA ALA A 295 9.99 -7.12 -2.94
C ALA A 295 9.92 -6.71 -4.42
N ARG A 296 9.18 -5.65 -4.78
CA ARG A 296 9.04 -5.16 -6.15
C ARG A 296 10.05 -4.07 -6.46
N GLY A 297 10.35 -3.92 -7.74
CA GLY A 297 11.25 -2.86 -8.22
C GLY A 297 10.66 -1.47 -8.10
N PRO A 298 11.51 -0.42 -8.19
CA PRO A 298 11.09 0.96 -8.06
C PRO A 298 10.10 1.41 -9.15
N GLU A 299 10.16 0.82 -10.34
CA GLU A 299 9.21 1.06 -11.43
C GLU A 299 7.78 0.63 -11.07
N TYR A 300 7.65 -0.52 -10.39
CA TYR A 300 6.35 -0.96 -9.88
C TYR A 300 5.79 0.02 -8.84
N VAL A 301 6.63 0.40 -7.88
CA VAL A 301 6.21 1.32 -6.81
C VAL A 301 5.77 2.64 -7.40
N LYS A 302 6.56 3.23 -8.30
CA LYS A 302 6.23 4.49 -8.98
C LYS A 302 4.91 4.40 -9.72
N THR A 303 4.77 3.45 -10.62
CA THR A 303 3.58 3.31 -11.49
C THR A 303 2.30 3.10 -10.67
N VAL A 304 2.34 2.22 -9.66
CA VAL A 304 1.15 1.94 -8.84
C VAL A 304 0.77 3.15 -8.00
N VAL A 305 1.74 3.82 -7.35
CA VAL A 305 1.45 5.02 -6.55
C VAL A 305 0.88 6.14 -7.41
N GLU A 306 1.45 6.42 -8.58
CA GLU A 306 0.95 7.44 -9.51
C GLU A 306 -0.50 7.17 -9.94
N CYS A 307 -0.82 5.94 -10.37
CA CYS A 307 -2.18 5.57 -10.78
C CYS A 307 -3.20 5.76 -9.64
N TYR A 308 -2.88 5.28 -8.43
CA TYR A 308 -3.79 5.43 -7.28
C TYR A 308 -3.89 6.88 -6.80
N ARG A 309 -2.82 7.68 -6.88
CA ARG A 309 -2.85 9.11 -6.59
C ARG A 309 -3.76 9.86 -7.56
N GLU A 310 -3.61 9.64 -8.86
CA GLU A 310 -4.49 10.22 -9.87
C GLU A 310 -5.96 9.85 -9.66
N ALA A 311 -6.23 8.59 -9.30
CA ALA A 311 -7.59 8.12 -9.01
C ALA A 311 -8.18 8.80 -7.75
N VAL A 312 -7.40 8.94 -6.67
CA VAL A 312 -7.81 9.67 -5.46
C VAL A 312 -8.06 11.14 -5.76
N GLU A 313 -7.20 11.79 -6.54
CA GLU A 313 -7.36 13.19 -6.94
C GLU A 313 -8.65 13.41 -7.77
N LEU A 314 -8.94 12.50 -8.71
CA LEU A 314 -10.16 12.56 -9.53
C LEU A 314 -11.41 12.37 -8.66
N TRP A 315 -11.40 11.36 -7.76
CA TRP A 315 -12.51 11.14 -6.82
C TRP A 315 -12.72 12.34 -5.90
N SER A 316 -11.63 12.94 -5.41
CA SER A 316 -11.69 14.10 -4.52
C SER A 316 -12.30 15.32 -5.20
N LYS A 317 -11.95 15.59 -6.47
CA LYS A 317 -12.59 16.66 -7.26
C LYS A 317 -14.10 16.47 -7.36
N TYR A 318 -14.55 15.23 -7.55
CA TYR A 318 -15.98 14.88 -7.54
C TYR A 318 -16.61 15.14 -6.15
N ALA A 319 -16.00 14.62 -5.09
CA ALA A 319 -16.51 14.76 -3.73
C ALA A 319 -16.67 16.25 -3.29
N TYR A 320 -15.78 17.14 -3.76
CA TYR A 320 -15.87 18.58 -3.48
C TYR A 320 -16.90 19.32 -4.32
N SER A 321 -17.23 18.82 -5.51
CA SER A 321 -18.21 19.49 -6.38
C SER A 321 -19.66 19.29 -5.94
N GLN A 322 -19.91 18.41 -4.95
CA GLN A 322 -21.25 18.15 -4.46
C GLN A 322 -21.70 19.30 -3.52
N PRO A 323 -22.86 19.92 -3.77
CA PRO A 323 -23.41 20.92 -2.85
C PRO A 323 -23.69 20.25 -1.50
N THR A 324 -23.15 20.83 -0.44
CA THR A 324 -23.51 20.45 0.94
C THR A 324 -24.97 20.85 1.19
N ASN A 325 -25.91 19.98 0.82
CA ASN A 325 -27.32 20.19 1.15
C ASN A 325 -27.52 20.07 2.66
N THR A 326 -27.58 21.21 3.32
CA THR A 326 -27.54 21.42 4.78
C THR A 326 -28.87 21.14 5.50
N THR A 327 -29.90 20.53 4.89
CA THR A 327 -31.22 20.54 5.52
C THR A 327 -31.87 19.19 5.87
N THR A 328 -31.30 18.05 5.48
CA THR A 328 -31.83 16.73 5.91
C THR A 328 -30.72 15.71 6.11
N HIS A 329 -30.09 15.79 7.29
CA HIS A 329 -29.07 14.82 7.69
C HIS A 329 -29.68 13.65 8.46
N THR A 330 -30.23 12.70 7.77
CA THR A 330 -30.14 11.31 8.21
C THR A 330 -28.70 10.84 7.94
N ALA A 331 -28.10 10.07 8.86
CA ALA A 331 -26.71 9.62 8.86
C ALA A 331 -26.29 8.70 7.69
N THR A 332 -26.98 8.76 6.58
CA THR A 332 -26.87 7.89 5.40
C THR A 332 -26.61 8.61 4.09
N SER A 333 -26.28 9.90 4.06
CA SER A 333 -25.74 10.49 2.82
C SER A 333 -24.25 10.15 2.69
N THR A 334 -23.97 8.88 2.51
CA THR A 334 -22.72 8.40 1.92
C THR A 334 -22.58 9.08 0.55
N LEU A 335 -21.42 9.70 0.31
CA LEU A 335 -21.00 10.06 -1.03
C LEU A 335 -21.11 8.78 -1.88
N SER A 336 -22.21 8.61 -2.58
CA SER A 336 -22.45 7.42 -3.39
C SER A 336 -22.00 7.72 -4.80
N SER A 337 -21.07 6.93 -5.31
CA SER A 337 -20.70 6.93 -6.73
C SER A 337 -21.88 6.73 -7.68
N ALA A 338 -23.03 6.26 -7.17
CA ALA A 338 -24.28 6.16 -7.92
C ALA A 338 -24.83 7.51 -8.43
N ASN A 339 -24.40 8.62 -7.85
CA ASN A 339 -24.83 9.98 -8.21
C ASN A 339 -23.72 10.78 -8.92
N MET A 340 -22.69 10.12 -9.44
CA MET A 340 -21.60 10.80 -10.15
C MET A 340 -22.12 11.45 -11.44
N PRO A 341 -21.85 12.76 -11.70
CA PRO A 341 -22.21 13.39 -12.95
C PRO A 341 -21.64 12.63 -14.15
N THR A 342 -22.39 12.55 -15.23
CA THR A 342 -22.03 11.77 -16.43
C THR A 342 -20.65 12.14 -16.95
N GLU A 343 -20.30 13.41 -17.00
CA GLU A 343 -18.98 13.87 -17.46
C GLU A 343 -17.82 13.32 -16.61
N ILE A 344 -18.01 13.21 -15.29
CA ILE A 344 -16.99 12.66 -14.38
C ILE A 344 -16.97 11.15 -14.48
N ALA A 345 -18.13 10.51 -14.65
CA ALA A 345 -18.23 9.07 -14.84
C ALA A 345 -17.54 8.64 -16.15
N ASP A 346 -17.72 9.39 -17.25
CA ASP A 346 -17.06 9.13 -18.51
C ASP A 346 -15.54 9.33 -18.41
N LEU A 347 -15.09 10.40 -17.75
CA LEU A 347 -13.68 10.64 -17.48
C LEU A 347 -13.06 9.53 -16.61
N TRP A 348 -13.81 9.07 -15.58
CA TRP A 348 -13.38 7.95 -14.74
C TRP A 348 -13.23 6.67 -15.56
N ALA A 349 -14.20 6.35 -16.41
CA ALA A 349 -14.16 5.18 -17.29
C ALA A 349 -12.98 5.24 -18.28
N GLN A 350 -12.71 6.40 -18.87
CA GLN A 350 -11.55 6.61 -19.75
C GLN A 350 -10.25 6.42 -18.97
N LYS A 351 -10.13 6.99 -17.77
CA LYS A 351 -8.94 6.90 -16.93
C LYS A 351 -8.69 5.47 -16.43
N ILE A 352 -9.72 4.67 -16.16
CA ILE A 352 -9.55 3.24 -15.83
C ILE A 352 -8.76 2.53 -16.94
N THR A 353 -9.10 2.75 -18.21
CA THR A 353 -8.40 2.12 -19.34
C THR A 353 -6.92 2.52 -19.36
N GLU A 354 -6.62 3.81 -19.17
CA GLU A 354 -5.24 4.31 -19.10
C GLU A 354 -4.46 3.71 -17.90
N TRP A 355 -5.08 3.68 -16.71
CA TRP A 355 -4.46 3.10 -15.53
C TRP A 355 -4.25 1.59 -15.67
N ASP A 356 -5.20 0.88 -16.25
CA ASP A 356 -5.10 -0.57 -16.49
C ASP A 356 -3.94 -0.89 -17.44
N GLU A 357 -3.76 -0.11 -18.48
CA GLU A 357 -2.62 -0.24 -19.38
C GLU A 357 -1.29 0.00 -18.63
N ARG A 358 -1.18 1.10 -17.87
CA ARG A 358 0.03 1.41 -17.08
C ARG A 358 0.33 0.33 -16.04
N LEU A 359 -0.68 -0.13 -15.29
CA LEU A 359 -0.54 -1.18 -14.28
C LEU A 359 -0.16 -2.53 -14.90
N SER A 360 -0.58 -2.82 -16.14
CA SER A 360 -0.21 -4.03 -16.84
C SER A 360 1.26 -4.05 -17.29
N ARG A 361 1.91 -2.88 -17.45
CA ARG A 361 3.32 -2.77 -17.85
C ARG A 361 4.30 -3.19 -16.77
N VAL A 362 3.88 -3.16 -15.50
CA VAL A 362 4.72 -3.53 -14.34
C VAL A 362 4.35 -4.92 -13.82
N PHE A 363 5.17 -5.47 -12.93
CA PHE A 363 4.97 -6.82 -12.41
C PHE A 363 3.55 -7.04 -11.90
N ASN A 364 2.88 -8.07 -12.44
CA ASN A 364 1.60 -8.59 -11.95
C ASN A 364 1.47 -10.09 -12.28
N ARG A 365 0.49 -10.76 -11.67
CA ARG A 365 0.14 -12.18 -11.93
C ARG A 365 -1.23 -12.33 -12.59
N GLY A 366 -1.65 -11.33 -13.38
CA GLY A 366 -3.04 -11.10 -13.71
C GLY A 366 -3.76 -10.43 -12.54
N PHE A 367 -4.88 -9.79 -12.82
CA PHE A 367 -5.62 -9.00 -11.84
C PHE A 367 -6.98 -9.60 -11.54
N TRP A 368 -7.47 -9.37 -10.32
CA TRP A 368 -8.84 -9.62 -9.90
C TRP A 368 -9.22 -8.70 -8.72
N ASP A 369 -10.50 -8.68 -8.36
CA ASP A 369 -11.06 -7.75 -7.38
C ASP A 369 -10.89 -8.20 -5.92
N GLY A 370 -10.27 -9.35 -5.71
CA GLY A 370 -10.31 -10.00 -4.41
C GLY A 370 -11.74 -10.40 -4.03
N TYR A 371 -12.04 -10.38 -2.74
CA TYR A 371 -13.38 -10.65 -2.22
C TYR A 371 -14.22 -9.37 -2.05
N TYR A 372 -13.67 -8.21 -2.40
CA TYR A 372 -14.23 -6.89 -2.07
C TYR A 372 -15.58 -6.60 -2.72
N LEU A 373 -15.86 -7.16 -3.90
CA LEU A 373 -17.15 -7.02 -4.58
C LEU A 373 -18.11 -8.20 -4.30
N GLY A 374 -17.81 -9.05 -3.30
CA GLY A 374 -18.68 -10.16 -2.89
C GLY A 374 -18.41 -11.48 -3.60
N GLN A 375 -17.28 -11.61 -4.30
CA GLN A 375 -16.86 -12.89 -4.90
C GLN A 375 -16.69 -13.94 -3.80
N ARG A 376 -17.13 -15.19 -4.10
CA ARG A 376 -17.05 -16.32 -3.17
C ARG A 376 -15.87 -17.25 -3.46
N LEU A 377 -15.40 -17.26 -4.70
CA LEU A 377 -14.29 -18.10 -5.17
C LEU A 377 -13.09 -17.24 -5.52
N GLY A 378 -11.90 -17.72 -5.21
CA GLY A 378 -10.65 -17.06 -5.59
C GLY A 378 -10.35 -17.24 -7.08
N GLU A 379 -9.61 -16.30 -7.65
CA GLU A 379 -9.08 -16.40 -9.00
C GLU A 379 -7.59 -16.70 -8.98
N TRP A 380 -7.16 -17.67 -9.80
CA TRP A 380 -5.80 -18.17 -9.85
C TRP A 380 -5.07 -17.73 -11.11
N THR A 381 -3.77 -17.51 -11.02
CA THR A 381 -2.94 -17.26 -12.20
C THR A 381 -2.74 -18.54 -13.01
N HIS A 382 -2.63 -18.39 -14.34
CA HIS A 382 -2.34 -19.50 -15.24
C HIS A 382 -0.84 -19.60 -15.61
N THR A 383 -0.01 -18.68 -15.12
CA THR A 383 1.40 -18.59 -15.49
C THR A 383 2.31 -18.45 -14.27
N TYR A 384 3.54 -18.94 -14.41
CA TYR A 384 4.60 -18.71 -13.43
C TYR A 384 5.19 -17.31 -13.63
N GLY A 385 5.41 -16.58 -12.53
CA GLY A 385 6.12 -15.30 -12.58
C GLY A 385 5.25 -14.09 -12.90
N SER A 386 5.76 -13.20 -13.74
CA SER A 386 5.10 -11.95 -14.12
C SER A 386 4.31 -12.10 -15.41
N ARG A 387 3.17 -11.41 -15.48
CA ARG A 387 2.38 -11.17 -16.68
C ARG A 387 2.49 -9.73 -17.16
N ALA A 388 3.53 -9.02 -16.73
CA ALA A 388 3.79 -7.67 -17.20
C ALA A 388 3.97 -7.66 -18.73
N THR A 389 3.35 -6.70 -19.41
CA THR A 389 3.47 -6.52 -20.85
C THR A 389 4.83 -5.95 -21.25
N ARG A 390 5.62 -5.49 -20.28
CA ARG A 390 6.99 -5.00 -20.48
C ARG A 390 7.96 -5.74 -19.56
N LYS A 391 9.10 -6.14 -20.12
CA LYS A 391 10.21 -6.78 -19.43
C LYS A 391 11.42 -5.88 -19.38
N LYS A 392 11.97 -5.68 -18.18
CA LYS A 392 13.24 -4.96 -18.03
C LYS A 392 14.42 -5.91 -18.16
N VAL A 393 15.34 -5.60 -19.04
CA VAL A 393 16.58 -6.34 -19.26
C VAL A 393 17.74 -5.45 -18.84
N PHE A 394 18.54 -5.90 -17.87
CA PHE A 394 19.69 -5.15 -17.40
C PHE A 394 20.62 -4.85 -18.60
N ALA A 395 20.99 -3.60 -18.75
CA ALA A 395 21.83 -3.12 -19.85
C ALA A 395 23.22 -2.70 -19.36
N GLY A 396 23.30 -1.90 -18.30
CA GLY A 396 24.57 -1.40 -17.81
C GLY A 396 24.42 -0.43 -16.64
N LYS A 397 25.41 0.45 -16.49
CA LYS A 397 25.47 1.43 -15.40
C LYS A 397 25.88 2.80 -15.88
N CYS A 398 25.39 3.83 -15.20
CA CYS A 398 25.86 5.20 -15.37
C CYS A 398 27.30 5.31 -14.86
N THR A 399 28.18 5.85 -15.71
CA THR A 399 29.58 6.10 -15.41
C THR A 399 29.83 7.56 -15.05
N ASN A 400 29.07 8.49 -15.65
CA ASN A 400 29.22 9.91 -15.41
C ASN A 400 27.92 10.67 -15.71
N PHE A 401 27.79 11.87 -15.15
CA PHE A 401 26.72 12.82 -15.45
C PHE A 401 27.27 14.22 -15.68
N PHE A 402 27.13 14.73 -16.88
CA PHE A 402 27.59 16.06 -17.28
C PHE A 402 26.51 17.10 -16.97
N LYS A 403 26.54 17.62 -15.74
CA LYS A 403 25.47 18.48 -15.20
C LYS A 403 25.13 19.70 -16.07
N ASN A 404 26.14 20.35 -16.67
CA ASN A 404 25.95 21.59 -17.43
C ASN A 404 25.18 21.40 -18.73
N ILE A 405 25.18 20.20 -19.29
CA ILE A 405 24.50 19.86 -20.55
C ILE A 405 23.40 18.80 -20.38
N SER A 406 23.17 18.37 -19.11
CA SER A 406 22.17 17.35 -18.74
C SER A 406 22.31 16.05 -19.54
N VAL A 407 23.55 15.54 -19.64
CA VAL A 407 23.86 14.31 -20.36
C VAL A 407 24.40 13.28 -19.39
N ALA A 408 23.83 12.07 -19.43
CA ALA A 408 24.30 10.91 -18.68
C ALA A 408 25.09 9.97 -19.58
N GLU A 409 26.26 9.55 -19.14
CA GLU A 409 27.11 8.56 -19.80
C GLU A 409 26.93 7.20 -19.14
N PHE A 410 26.80 6.17 -19.96
CA PHE A 410 26.59 4.79 -19.53
C PHE A 410 27.63 3.86 -20.17
N TYR A 411 27.91 2.75 -19.48
CA TYR A 411 28.67 1.63 -20.03
C TYR A 411 27.72 0.46 -20.24
N LEU A 412 27.66 -0.08 -21.48
CA LEU A 412 26.78 -1.19 -21.85
C LEU A 412 27.41 -2.54 -21.48
N GLU A 413 26.96 -3.14 -20.35
CA GLU A 413 27.59 -4.34 -19.76
C GLU A 413 26.97 -5.66 -20.25
N ALA A 414 25.63 -5.71 -20.38
CA ALA A 414 24.92 -6.99 -20.46
C ALA A 414 24.05 -7.16 -21.71
N THR A 415 23.28 -6.15 -22.11
CA THR A 415 22.45 -6.20 -23.33
C THR A 415 23.35 -6.19 -24.56
N LYS A 416 22.93 -6.88 -25.63
CA LYS A 416 23.70 -6.94 -26.89
C LYS A 416 23.89 -5.56 -27.50
N GLU A 417 22.81 -4.79 -27.55
CA GLU A 417 22.79 -3.46 -28.19
C GLU A 417 21.69 -2.57 -27.57
N ILE A 418 21.83 -1.27 -27.71
CA ILE A 418 20.80 -0.22 -27.52
C ILE A 418 20.74 0.58 -28.81
N ARG A 419 19.54 0.88 -29.28
CA ARG A 419 19.28 1.63 -30.51
C ARG A 419 18.54 2.94 -30.24
N GLU A 420 18.66 3.86 -31.14
CA GLU A 420 17.85 5.07 -31.18
C GLU A 420 16.36 4.70 -31.17
N GLY A 421 15.58 5.29 -30.23
CA GLY A 421 14.17 5.01 -30.03
C GLY A 421 13.87 3.93 -28.99
N ASP A 422 14.86 3.22 -28.47
CA ASP A 422 14.66 2.24 -27.41
C ASP A 422 14.16 2.89 -26.11
N GLU A 423 13.17 2.27 -25.47
CA GLU A 423 12.70 2.67 -24.14
C GLU A 423 13.65 2.14 -23.06
N LEU A 424 14.13 3.02 -22.21
CA LEU A 424 15.09 2.71 -21.15
C LEU A 424 14.51 3.05 -19.79
N LEU A 425 14.86 2.26 -18.79
CA LEU A 425 14.58 2.53 -17.37
C LEU A 425 15.92 2.73 -16.63
N ILE A 426 16.07 3.86 -15.96
CA ILE A 426 17.20 4.16 -15.10
C ILE A 426 16.73 4.06 -13.65
N THR A 427 17.47 3.31 -12.80
CA THR A 427 17.16 3.17 -11.38
C THR A 427 18.36 3.46 -10.50
N GLY A 428 18.13 4.19 -9.41
CA GLY A 428 19.18 4.55 -8.45
C GLY A 428 18.61 5.03 -7.11
N GLU A 429 19.43 5.03 -6.07
CA GLU A 429 19.03 5.34 -4.68
C GLU A 429 18.41 6.73 -4.50
N THR A 430 18.76 7.68 -5.37
CA THR A 430 18.21 9.04 -5.38
C THR A 430 17.44 9.34 -6.66
N THR A 431 17.70 8.60 -7.73
CA THR A 431 17.04 8.71 -9.03
C THR A 431 15.66 8.04 -9.00
N GLY A 432 15.49 7.04 -8.14
CA GLY A 432 14.23 6.27 -8.06
C GLY A 432 14.04 5.40 -9.29
N ALA A 433 12.98 5.65 -10.05
CA ALA A 433 12.68 5.04 -11.34
C ALA A 433 12.43 6.14 -12.38
N TYR A 434 13.27 6.19 -13.39
CA TYR A 434 13.21 7.20 -14.45
C TYR A 434 13.19 6.51 -15.82
N GLU A 435 12.06 6.63 -16.52
CA GLU A 435 11.92 6.13 -17.90
C GLU A 435 12.35 7.24 -18.87
N VAL A 436 13.11 6.88 -19.89
CA VAL A 436 13.59 7.77 -20.93
C VAL A 436 13.72 7.01 -22.24
N VAL A 437 13.46 7.67 -23.35
CA VAL A 437 13.72 7.11 -24.69
C VAL A 437 15.15 7.47 -25.10
N ALA A 438 15.86 6.49 -25.65
CA ALA A 438 17.20 6.69 -26.17
C ALA A 438 17.15 7.59 -27.42
N HIS A 439 17.40 8.88 -27.24
CA HIS A 439 17.44 9.84 -28.32
C HIS A 439 18.78 10.58 -28.34
N ASN A 440 19.27 10.86 -29.53
CA ASN A 440 20.56 11.54 -29.77
C ASN A 440 21.70 10.83 -29.04
N ILE A 441 21.84 9.53 -29.30
CA ILE A 441 22.90 8.72 -28.74
C ILE A 441 24.25 9.21 -29.23
N HIS A 442 25.21 9.39 -28.35
CA HIS A 442 26.60 9.76 -28.71
C HIS A 442 27.56 8.72 -28.14
N ASP A 443 28.66 8.46 -28.85
CA ASP A 443 29.74 7.63 -28.33
C ASP A 443 30.66 8.39 -27.35
N ALA A 444 31.66 7.71 -26.80
CA ALA A 444 32.62 8.30 -25.85
C ALA A 444 33.45 9.50 -26.44
N LYS A 445 33.43 9.67 -27.76
CA LYS A 445 34.09 10.79 -28.47
C LYS A 445 33.10 11.92 -28.81
N GLY A 446 31.85 11.80 -28.39
CA GLY A 446 30.78 12.76 -28.71
C GLY A 446 30.26 12.69 -30.15
N GLN A 447 30.52 11.60 -30.86
CA GLN A 447 30.01 11.42 -32.22
C GLN A 447 28.60 10.79 -32.17
N PRO A 448 27.64 11.26 -32.99
CA PRO A 448 26.29 10.69 -33.00
C PRO A 448 26.31 9.24 -33.48
N ARG A 449 25.48 8.40 -32.88
CA ARG A 449 25.33 6.98 -33.20
C ARG A 449 23.83 6.63 -33.24
N THR A 450 23.45 5.71 -34.09
CA THR A 450 22.10 5.14 -34.14
C THR A 450 21.97 3.89 -33.26
N GLU A 451 23.09 3.27 -32.94
CA GLU A 451 23.16 2.10 -32.05
C GLU A 451 24.50 2.04 -31.31
N VAL A 452 24.50 1.34 -30.18
CA VAL A 452 25.65 1.08 -29.33
C VAL A 452 25.71 -0.41 -29.03
N GLN A 453 26.89 -0.99 -29.11
CA GLN A 453 27.09 -2.43 -28.86
C GLN A 453 27.60 -2.68 -27.41
N LYS A 454 27.39 -3.91 -26.95
CA LYS A 454 27.95 -4.37 -25.68
C LYS A 454 29.46 -4.08 -25.59
N GLY A 455 29.89 -3.53 -24.46
CA GLY A 455 31.28 -3.16 -24.20
C GLY A 455 31.63 -1.72 -24.58
N GLU A 456 30.67 -0.97 -25.11
CA GLU A 456 30.89 0.45 -25.48
C GLU A 456 30.30 1.41 -24.45
N TYR A 457 30.82 2.62 -24.44
CA TYR A 457 30.25 3.76 -23.73
C TYR A 457 29.32 4.53 -24.65
N PHE A 458 28.25 5.04 -24.06
CA PHE A 458 27.31 5.92 -24.75
C PHE A 458 26.75 6.97 -23.83
N ALA A 459 26.30 8.05 -24.41
CA ALA A 459 25.72 9.16 -23.69
C ALA A 459 24.38 9.55 -24.31
N ILE A 460 23.40 9.85 -23.45
CA ILE A 460 22.10 10.39 -23.83
C ILE A 460 21.75 11.59 -22.95
N LYS A 461 20.95 12.50 -23.48
CA LYS A 461 20.39 13.60 -22.70
C LYS A 461 19.28 13.09 -21.78
N THR A 462 19.25 13.58 -20.54
CA THR A 462 18.22 13.22 -19.57
C THR A 462 17.68 14.48 -18.92
N ASP A 463 16.37 14.53 -18.67
CA ASP A 463 15.71 15.65 -17.97
C ASP A 463 15.90 15.60 -16.46
N LYS A 464 16.46 14.49 -15.98
CA LYS A 464 16.69 14.20 -14.57
C LYS A 464 18.18 13.94 -14.29
N ILE A 465 18.64 14.33 -13.12
CA ILE A 465 20.01 14.03 -12.69
C ILE A 465 20.13 12.51 -12.46
N VAL A 466 21.01 11.89 -13.20
CA VAL A 466 21.40 10.49 -13.04
C VAL A 466 22.74 10.44 -12.27
N ARG A 467 22.91 9.47 -11.40
CA ARG A 467 24.09 9.35 -10.56
C ARG A 467 25.00 8.23 -11.07
N ARG A 468 26.29 8.41 -10.85
CA ARG A 468 27.27 7.34 -11.09
C ARG A 468 26.87 6.09 -10.29
N GLY A 469 26.83 4.94 -10.97
CA GLY A 469 26.38 3.67 -10.39
C GLY A 469 24.88 3.37 -10.59
N ASP A 470 24.06 4.35 -10.98
CA ASP A 470 22.67 4.08 -11.35
C ASP A 470 22.61 3.03 -12.47
N ARG A 471 21.66 2.11 -12.35
CA ARG A 471 21.50 1.01 -13.29
C ARG A 471 20.59 1.43 -14.43
N ILE A 472 20.95 1.03 -15.66
CA ILE A 472 20.12 1.22 -16.84
C ILE A 472 19.61 -0.13 -17.34
N PHE A 473 18.34 -0.17 -17.73
CA PHE A 473 17.64 -1.34 -18.26
C PHE A 473 17.00 -0.99 -19.59
N LEU A 474 17.05 -1.92 -20.54
CA LEU A 474 16.26 -1.88 -21.76
C LEU A 474 14.85 -2.44 -21.44
N LEU A 475 13.82 -1.69 -21.80
CA LEU A 475 12.43 -2.11 -21.68
C LEU A 475 11.99 -2.77 -23.00
N LYS A 476 11.59 -4.04 -22.94
CA LYS A 476 11.10 -4.79 -24.08
C LYS A 476 9.63 -5.10 -23.88
N VAL A 477 8.83 -4.91 -24.91
CA VAL A 477 7.46 -5.40 -24.97
C VAL A 477 7.52 -6.92 -25.10
N GLU A 478 6.80 -7.65 -24.25
CA GLU A 478 6.59 -9.09 -24.45
C GLU A 478 5.46 -9.28 -25.48
N GLU A 479 5.78 -9.98 -26.58
CA GLU A 479 4.82 -10.39 -27.60
C GLU A 479 3.88 -11.49 -27.12
#